data_7bb746b02e3c9630f3f1d9f962b51863
#
_entry.id   7bb746b02e3c9630f3f1d9f962b51863
#
_cell.length_a   1.000
_cell.length_b   1.000
_cell.length_c   1.000
_cell.angle_alpha   90.00
_cell.angle_beta   90.00
_cell.angle_gamma   90.00
#
_symmetry.space_group_name_H-M   'P 1'
#
loop_
_entity.id
_entity.type
_entity.pdbx_description
1 polymer ?
#
loop_
_entity_poly.entity_id
_entity_poly.type
_entity_poly.pdbx_seq_one_letter_code
_entity_poly.pdbx_strand_id
1 'polypeptide(L)'
;MSVQQEHATSETATLTPTESGGVYQSLFDKINLTPVSSIQEIDLWQNSETLADASPDERVTAAIHVLLSCLAKSGENVVKLDKSLLDFHIDDLDQKISKQLDAVMHHPEFQKVESLWRGTCFVVQRTDFRKNVRIELLDISKEHLRQDFDDSPEIIQSGLYRHTYIQEYDTPGGEPVASLISSYEFDNSPQDIALLRNISRVSAASHMPFIGSVGPKFFLKNSMEEVAAIKDIGNYFDRAEYIKWKSFRDTDDSRYVGLVMPRVLGRLPYGPDTVPVRSFNYVEEVKGPDHEKYLWTNASFAFAANMVKSFVNNGWCVQIRGPQAGGAVADLPIHLYDLGTGNQVKIPSEVMIPETREFEFANLGFIPLSYYKNRDYACFFSANSAQKPALYDTADATANSRINARLPYIFLLSRIAHYLKIIQRENIGTTKDRRVLELELNTWIRTLVTEMTDPGDELQASHPLRDGKVIVEDIEDNPGFFRVRVFAVPHFQIEGMDVNLSLVSQMPKAKA
;
A
#
# COMPACT_ATOMS: atom_id res chain seq x y z
N MET A 1 -51.20 -15.35 43.62
CA MET A 1 -50.05 -14.75 44.34
C MET A 1 -49.02 -14.43 43.29
N SER A 2 -49.04 -13.19 42.85
CA SER A 2 -48.16 -12.64 41.82
C SER A 2 -46.89 -12.08 42.49
N VAL A 3 -45.76 -12.64 42.15
CA VAL A 3 -44.48 -12.12 42.56
C VAL A 3 -44.13 -11.03 41.52
N GLN A 4 -44.21 -9.78 41.95
CA GLN A 4 -43.67 -8.67 41.26
C GLN A 4 -42.14 -8.75 41.33
N GLN A 5 -41.47 -8.94 40.22
CA GLN A 5 -40.06 -8.62 40.02
C GLN A 5 -39.95 -7.12 39.87
N GLU A 6 -39.42 -6.46 40.88
CA GLU A 6 -38.87 -5.11 40.77
C GLU A 6 -37.65 -5.16 39.89
N HIS A 7 -37.77 -4.68 38.68
CA HIS A 7 -36.64 -4.30 37.85
C HIS A 7 -36.00 -3.06 38.47
N ALA A 8 -34.88 -3.25 39.13
CA ALA A 8 -33.98 -2.18 39.45
C ALA A 8 -33.44 -1.64 38.11
N THR A 9 -34.03 -0.57 37.62
CA THR A 9 -33.47 0.24 36.54
C THR A 9 -32.18 0.86 37.06
N SER A 10 -31.04 0.21 36.77
CA SER A 10 -29.76 0.90 36.82
C SER A 10 -29.80 2.00 35.79
N GLU A 11 -29.94 3.24 36.22
CA GLU A 11 -29.69 4.41 35.40
C GLU A 11 -28.25 4.34 34.93
N THR A 12 -28.07 3.75 33.78
CA THR A 12 -26.83 3.85 33.01
C THR A 12 -26.73 5.31 32.61
N ALA A 13 -25.92 6.08 33.34
CA ALA A 13 -25.61 7.45 32.98
C ALA A 13 -24.93 7.45 31.61
N THR A 14 -25.73 7.50 30.58
CA THR A 14 -25.28 7.78 29.21
C THR A 14 -24.67 9.18 29.23
N LEU A 15 -23.38 9.26 29.09
CA LEU A 15 -22.66 10.51 28.86
C LEU A 15 -23.13 11.08 27.51
N THR A 16 -24.15 11.92 27.53
CA THR A 16 -24.55 12.69 26.34
C THR A 16 -23.52 13.78 26.09
N PRO A 17 -23.06 14.00 24.86
CA PRO A 17 -21.99 14.95 24.53
C PRO A 17 -22.44 16.41 24.49
N THR A 18 -23.36 16.84 25.36
CA THR A 18 -23.96 18.17 25.31
C THR A 18 -23.53 19.12 26.45
N GLU A 19 -22.58 18.70 27.28
CA GLU A 19 -22.02 19.61 28.28
C GLU A 19 -20.59 19.98 27.92
N SER A 20 -20.28 21.27 28.01
CA SER A 20 -19.05 21.95 27.61
C SER A 20 -17.76 21.61 28.37
N GLY A 21 -17.67 20.43 28.88
CA GLY A 21 -16.46 19.83 29.42
C GLY A 21 -16.16 18.55 28.65
N GLY A 22 -14.92 18.32 28.26
CA GLY A 22 -14.54 17.07 27.60
C GLY A 22 -14.99 15.85 28.40
N VAL A 23 -15.20 14.71 27.75
CA VAL A 23 -15.64 13.44 28.37
C VAL A 23 -14.80 13.11 29.60
N TYR A 24 -13.52 13.42 29.58
CA TYR A 24 -12.61 13.27 30.71
C TYR A 24 -12.96 14.21 31.88
N GLN A 25 -13.32 15.45 31.62
CA GLN A 25 -13.68 16.44 32.66
C GLN A 25 -14.96 16.01 33.39
N SER A 26 -15.98 15.55 32.66
CA SER A 26 -17.22 15.06 33.24
C SER A 26 -17.04 13.72 34.00
N LEU A 27 -16.05 12.93 33.63
CA LEU A 27 -15.69 11.71 34.35
C LEU A 27 -14.94 12.04 35.63
N PHE A 28 -14.02 12.98 35.64
CA PHE A 28 -13.33 13.50 36.82
C PHE A 28 -14.29 14.18 37.80
N ASP A 29 -15.23 14.98 37.30
CA ASP A 29 -16.26 15.63 38.12
C ASP A 29 -17.22 14.61 38.78
N LYS A 30 -17.51 13.49 38.11
CA LYS A 30 -18.33 12.39 38.68
C LYS A 30 -17.58 11.48 39.62
N ILE A 31 -16.27 11.30 39.44
CA ILE A 31 -15.42 10.52 40.37
C ILE A 31 -15.13 11.32 41.64
N ASN A 32 -15.40 12.64 41.63
CA ASN A 32 -15.28 13.52 42.80
C ASN A 32 -13.99 13.29 43.61
N LEU A 33 -12.86 13.47 42.90
CA LEU A 33 -11.51 13.33 43.46
C LEU A 33 -11.19 14.48 44.41
N THR A 34 -12.02 14.69 45.45
CA THR A 34 -11.60 15.50 46.59
C THR A 34 -10.48 14.79 47.31
N PRO A 35 -9.39 15.48 47.67
CA PRO A 35 -8.23 14.85 48.28
C PRO A 35 -8.63 14.08 49.54
N VAL A 36 -8.46 12.77 49.50
CA VAL A 36 -8.46 11.93 50.68
C VAL A 36 -7.14 12.21 51.42
N SER A 37 -7.10 11.99 52.71
CA SER A 37 -6.00 12.34 53.60
C SER A 37 -4.62 11.72 53.30
N SER A 38 -4.49 10.92 52.25
CA SER A 38 -3.25 10.45 51.64
C SER A 38 -3.11 11.00 50.22
N ILE A 39 -2.61 12.20 50.12
CA ILE A 39 -2.41 12.94 48.87
C ILE A 39 -1.51 12.16 47.88
N GLN A 40 -0.57 11.37 48.39
CA GLN A 40 0.35 10.59 47.55
C GLN A 40 -0.33 9.53 46.67
N GLU A 41 -1.45 8.95 47.08
CA GLU A 41 -2.13 7.90 46.30
C GLU A 41 -2.96 8.46 45.14
N ILE A 42 -3.46 9.69 45.29
CA ILE A 42 -4.20 10.38 44.24
C ILE A 42 -3.26 11.03 43.23
N ASP A 43 -2.14 11.57 43.68
CA ASP A 43 -1.08 12.11 42.82
C ASP A 43 -0.47 11.02 41.93
N LEU A 44 -0.34 9.79 42.45
CA LEU A 44 0.06 8.62 41.64
C LEU A 44 -0.88 8.35 40.47
N TRP A 45 -2.18 8.57 40.63
CA TRP A 45 -3.17 8.36 39.55
C TRP A 45 -3.29 9.55 38.61
N GLN A 46 -3.01 10.75 39.04
CA GLN A 46 -3.02 11.95 38.21
C GLN A 46 -1.72 12.13 37.43
N ASN A 47 -0.62 11.56 37.89
CA ASN A 47 0.68 11.72 37.26
C ASN A 47 1.10 10.41 36.57
N SER A 48 0.89 10.37 35.23
CA SER A 48 1.18 9.18 34.41
C SER A 48 2.66 8.76 34.46
N GLU A 49 3.58 9.67 34.74
CA GLU A 49 5.02 9.39 34.85
C GLU A 49 5.33 8.64 36.15
N THR A 50 4.74 9.05 37.27
CA THR A 50 4.90 8.36 38.55
C THR A 50 4.21 6.99 38.61
N LEU A 51 3.11 6.83 37.85
CA LEU A 51 2.43 5.54 37.67
C LEU A 51 3.26 4.56 36.84
N ALA A 52 4.02 5.07 35.88
CA ALA A 52 4.87 4.23 35.04
C ALA A 52 6.02 3.60 35.84
N ASP A 53 6.57 4.32 36.82
CA ASP A 53 7.69 3.90 37.63
C ASP A 53 7.30 3.15 38.93
N ALA A 54 6.01 3.19 39.34
CA ALA A 54 5.50 2.52 40.53
C ALA A 54 5.48 0.99 40.37
N SER A 55 5.75 0.27 41.43
CA SER A 55 5.68 -1.20 41.45
C SER A 55 4.25 -1.69 41.19
N PRO A 56 4.05 -2.90 40.63
CA PRO A 56 2.71 -3.45 40.38
C PRO A 56 1.83 -3.47 41.64
N ASP A 57 2.40 -3.76 42.82
CA ASP A 57 1.68 -3.84 44.08
C ASP A 57 1.23 -2.45 44.56
N GLU A 58 2.04 -1.43 44.37
CA GLU A 58 1.69 -0.03 44.69
C GLU A 58 0.56 0.46 43.77
N ARG A 59 0.59 0.13 42.49
CA ARG A 59 -0.49 0.47 41.54
C ARG A 59 -1.82 -0.17 41.95
N VAL A 60 -1.80 -1.46 42.28
CA VAL A 60 -3.00 -2.18 42.73
C VAL A 60 -3.53 -1.60 44.03
N THR A 61 -2.65 -1.28 44.97
CA THR A 61 -3.03 -0.69 46.26
C THR A 61 -3.67 0.69 46.07
N ALA A 62 -3.08 1.57 45.26
CA ALA A 62 -3.63 2.88 44.91
C ALA A 62 -5.00 2.76 44.21
N ALA A 63 -5.14 1.84 43.26
CA ALA A 63 -6.39 1.57 42.58
C ALA A 63 -7.52 1.11 43.55
N ILE A 64 -7.20 0.21 44.47
CA ILE A 64 -8.16 -0.26 45.49
C ILE A 64 -8.56 0.88 46.44
N HIS A 65 -7.64 1.73 46.84
CA HIS A 65 -7.95 2.89 47.70
C HIS A 65 -8.88 3.88 47.00
N VAL A 66 -8.63 4.20 45.73
CA VAL A 66 -9.50 5.05 44.92
C VAL A 66 -10.90 4.44 44.79
N LEU A 67 -10.98 3.14 44.47
CA LEU A 67 -12.27 2.44 44.39
C LEU A 67 -13.04 2.48 45.70
N LEU A 68 -12.40 2.17 46.83
CA LEU A 68 -13.02 2.20 48.17
C LEU A 68 -13.47 3.62 48.53
N SER A 69 -12.70 4.66 48.15
CA SER A 69 -13.09 6.04 48.38
C SER A 69 -14.30 6.46 47.55
N CYS A 70 -14.40 5.99 46.32
CA CYS A 70 -15.56 6.21 45.44
C CYS A 70 -16.81 5.51 45.97
N LEU A 71 -16.68 4.25 46.42
CA LEU A 71 -17.78 3.49 47.01
C LEU A 71 -18.28 4.14 48.33
N ALA A 72 -17.37 4.60 49.19
CA ALA A 72 -17.74 5.30 50.41
C ALA A 72 -18.50 6.61 50.15
N LYS A 73 -18.23 7.28 49.04
CA LYS A 73 -18.89 8.53 48.67
C LYS A 73 -20.22 8.33 47.94
N SER A 74 -20.46 7.16 47.33
CA SER A 74 -21.72 6.86 46.62
C SER A 74 -22.91 6.74 47.59
N GLY A 75 -22.67 6.65 48.89
CA GLY A 75 -23.73 6.53 49.92
C GLY A 75 -24.44 5.19 49.96
N GLU A 76 -24.04 4.25 49.14
CA GLU A 76 -24.57 2.87 49.19
C GLU A 76 -23.87 2.06 50.28
N ASN A 77 -24.67 1.34 51.07
CA ASN A 77 -24.13 0.42 52.07
C ASN A 77 -23.57 -0.82 51.40
N VAL A 78 -22.29 -0.81 51.10
CA VAL A 78 -21.59 -2.01 50.59
C VAL A 78 -21.34 -2.95 51.73
N VAL A 79 -22.18 -4.00 51.86
CA VAL A 79 -22.12 -4.97 52.95
C VAL A 79 -20.99 -5.99 52.76
N LYS A 80 -20.56 -6.24 51.52
CA LYS A 80 -19.48 -7.19 51.18
C LYS A 80 -18.88 -6.87 49.81
N LEU A 81 -17.57 -6.72 49.83
CA LEU A 81 -16.82 -6.66 48.53
C LEU A 81 -16.52 -8.11 48.10
N ASP A 82 -17.16 -8.55 47.02
CA ASP A 82 -16.91 -9.86 46.43
C ASP A 82 -16.06 -9.67 45.18
N LYS A 83 -15.15 -10.59 44.92
CA LYS A 83 -14.29 -10.60 43.73
C LYS A 83 -15.14 -10.56 42.44
N SER A 84 -16.23 -11.31 42.43
CA SER A 84 -17.14 -11.36 41.26
C SER A 84 -17.78 -10.00 40.92
N LEU A 85 -18.08 -9.20 41.97
CA LEU A 85 -18.62 -7.85 41.79
C LEU A 85 -17.54 -6.90 41.20
N LEU A 86 -16.30 -7.03 41.67
CA LEU A 86 -15.18 -6.26 41.17
C LEU A 86 -14.89 -6.62 39.71
N ASP A 87 -14.84 -7.91 39.37
CA ASP A 87 -14.64 -8.40 38.02
C ASP A 87 -15.75 -7.90 37.09
N PHE A 88 -17.02 -7.88 37.53
CA PHE A 88 -18.14 -7.34 36.80
C PHE A 88 -17.99 -5.84 36.50
N HIS A 89 -17.57 -5.03 37.47
CA HIS A 89 -17.38 -3.60 37.24
C HIS A 89 -16.17 -3.30 36.36
N ILE A 90 -15.11 -4.11 36.44
CA ILE A 90 -13.96 -4.02 35.53
C ILE A 90 -14.41 -4.32 34.11
N ASP A 91 -15.17 -5.40 33.90
CA ASP A 91 -15.68 -5.77 32.57
C ASP A 91 -16.61 -4.68 31.98
N ASP A 92 -17.52 -4.12 32.79
CA ASP A 92 -18.40 -3.01 32.37
C ASP A 92 -17.57 -1.76 31.98
N LEU A 93 -16.52 -1.46 32.74
CA LEU A 93 -15.61 -0.35 32.44
C LEU A 93 -14.82 -0.63 31.15
N ASP A 94 -14.27 -1.83 31.00
CA ASP A 94 -13.54 -2.25 29.80
C ASP A 94 -14.43 -2.19 28.56
N GLN A 95 -15.70 -2.60 28.66
CA GLN A 95 -16.67 -2.48 27.57
C GLN A 95 -16.97 -1.03 27.19
N LYS A 96 -17.11 -0.14 28.19
CA LYS A 96 -17.34 1.30 27.94
C LYS A 96 -16.12 1.94 27.27
N ILE A 97 -14.92 1.65 27.74
CA ILE A 97 -13.67 2.12 27.13
C ILE A 97 -13.53 1.56 25.72
N SER A 98 -13.80 0.27 25.51
CA SER A 98 -13.75 -0.38 24.21
C SER A 98 -14.67 0.32 23.19
N LYS A 99 -15.93 0.61 23.57
CA LYS A 99 -16.86 1.33 22.68
C LYS A 99 -16.39 2.73 22.29
N GLN A 100 -15.77 3.47 23.24
CA GLN A 100 -15.22 4.78 22.94
C GLN A 100 -13.98 4.68 22.04
N LEU A 101 -13.14 3.70 22.29
CA LEU A 101 -11.96 3.44 21.46
C LEU A 101 -12.36 3.01 20.05
N ASP A 102 -13.36 2.13 19.92
CA ASP A 102 -13.93 1.74 18.62
C ASP A 102 -14.45 2.95 17.82
N ALA A 103 -15.12 3.88 18.47
CA ALA A 103 -15.61 5.09 17.82
C ALA A 103 -14.47 5.96 17.26
N VAL A 104 -13.30 5.96 17.91
CA VAL A 104 -12.10 6.63 17.40
C VAL A 104 -11.44 5.81 16.31
N MET A 105 -11.24 4.52 16.55
CA MET A 105 -10.53 3.61 15.63
C MET A 105 -11.27 3.45 14.28
N HIS A 106 -12.61 3.46 14.30
CA HIS A 106 -13.42 3.34 13.10
C HIS A 106 -13.76 4.71 12.46
N HIS A 107 -13.25 5.83 13.03
CA HIS A 107 -13.43 7.13 12.40
C HIS A 107 -12.64 7.22 11.10
N PRO A 108 -13.24 7.66 9.97
CA PRO A 108 -12.59 7.64 8.65
C PRO A 108 -11.24 8.38 8.60
N GLU A 109 -11.12 9.52 9.29
CA GLU A 109 -9.87 10.28 9.31
C GLU A 109 -8.77 9.56 10.10
N PHE A 110 -9.13 8.89 11.21
CA PHE A 110 -8.18 8.08 11.95
C PHE A 110 -7.73 6.86 11.14
N GLN A 111 -8.67 6.17 10.49
CA GLN A 111 -8.36 5.04 9.62
C GLN A 111 -7.43 5.42 8.47
N LYS A 112 -7.58 6.61 7.88
CA LYS A 112 -6.66 7.10 6.85
C LYS A 112 -5.23 7.21 7.36
N VAL A 113 -5.05 7.82 8.54
CA VAL A 113 -3.72 7.98 9.14
C VAL A 113 -3.14 6.63 9.55
N GLU A 114 -3.93 5.77 10.21
CA GLU A 114 -3.50 4.41 10.60
C GLU A 114 -3.13 3.59 9.36
N SER A 115 -3.94 3.63 8.30
CA SER A 115 -3.69 2.94 7.03
C SER A 115 -2.35 3.36 6.41
N LEU A 116 -2.06 4.66 6.39
CA LEU A 116 -0.82 5.21 5.86
C LEU A 116 0.40 4.69 6.65
N TRP A 117 0.35 4.79 7.98
CA TRP A 117 1.45 4.33 8.84
C TRP A 117 1.63 2.81 8.81
N ARG A 118 0.54 2.05 8.78
CA ARG A 118 0.58 0.59 8.65
C ARG A 118 1.16 0.17 7.31
N GLY A 119 0.75 0.83 6.22
CA GLY A 119 1.30 0.60 4.89
C GLY A 119 2.80 0.91 4.82
N THR A 120 3.22 2.04 5.36
CA THR A 120 4.63 2.42 5.46
C THR A 120 5.42 1.40 6.28
N CYS A 121 4.91 1.02 7.45
CA CYS A 121 5.50 0.01 8.32
C CYS A 121 5.62 -1.36 7.63
N PHE A 122 4.61 -1.74 6.82
CA PHE A 122 4.61 -2.96 6.04
C PHE A 122 5.79 -3.03 5.06
N VAL A 123 6.10 -1.93 4.38
CA VAL A 123 7.25 -1.85 3.48
C VAL A 123 8.57 -1.88 4.25
N VAL A 124 8.67 -1.08 5.32
CA VAL A 124 9.89 -0.97 6.14
C VAL A 124 10.25 -2.32 6.78
N GLN A 125 9.28 -3.03 7.35
CA GLN A 125 9.52 -4.34 7.99
C GLN A 125 9.96 -5.42 7.00
N ARG A 126 9.61 -5.29 5.71
CA ARG A 126 10.00 -6.22 4.64
C ARG A 126 11.27 -5.81 3.90
N THR A 127 11.90 -4.71 4.32
CA THR A 127 13.11 -4.18 3.70
C THR A 127 14.37 -4.62 4.45
N ASP A 128 15.32 -5.21 3.77
CA ASP A 128 16.67 -5.44 4.30
C ASP A 128 17.55 -4.21 4.01
N PHE A 129 17.67 -3.31 4.97
CA PHE A 129 18.48 -2.10 4.85
C PHE A 129 19.99 -2.33 4.84
N ARG A 130 20.47 -3.57 5.02
CA ARG A 130 21.88 -3.93 4.82
C ARG A 130 22.24 -3.97 3.33
N LYS A 131 21.24 -4.08 2.48
CA LYS A 131 21.37 -3.91 1.03
C LYS A 131 21.23 -2.42 0.69
N ASN A 132 21.62 -2.04 -0.51
CA ASN A 132 21.54 -0.65 -0.98
C ASN A 132 20.08 -0.22 -1.26
N VAL A 133 19.26 -0.21 -0.21
CA VAL A 133 17.86 0.26 -0.26
C VAL A 133 17.70 1.42 0.70
N ARG A 134 17.11 2.51 0.23
CA ARG A 134 16.76 3.68 1.01
C ARG A 134 15.29 4.01 0.84
N ILE A 135 14.61 4.30 1.93
CA ILE A 135 13.21 4.71 1.95
C ILE A 135 13.14 6.10 2.56
N GLU A 136 12.63 7.04 1.82
CA GLU A 136 12.40 8.41 2.25
C GLU A 136 10.91 8.71 2.23
N LEU A 137 10.46 9.55 3.15
CA LEU A 137 9.07 9.95 3.28
C LEU A 137 8.93 11.40 2.81
N LEU A 138 8.04 11.61 1.85
CA LEU A 138 7.63 12.94 1.41
C LEU A 138 6.25 13.23 1.99
N ASP A 139 6.19 14.14 2.96
CA ASP A 139 4.94 14.55 3.60
C ASP A 139 4.23 15.62 2.76
N ILE A 140 3.32 15.17 1.91
CA ILE A 140 2.50 16.05 1.09
C ILE A 140 1.09 15.44 0.92
N SER A 141 0.04 16.24 1.03
CA SER A 141 -1.31 15.82 0.72
C SER A 141 -1.57 15.85 -0.79
N LYS A 142 -2.56 15.07 -1.25
CA LYS A 142 -2.95 15.05 -2.66
C LYS A 142 -3.42 16.44 -3.14
N GLU A 143 -4.12 17.17 -2.27
CA GLU A 143 -4.59 18.54 -2.53
C GLU A 143 -3.43 19.51 -2.64
N HIS A 144 -2.45 19.46 -1.75
CA HIS A 144 -1.27 20.32 -1.81
C HIS A 144 -0.41 20.01 -3.05
N LEU A 145 -0.28 18.73 -3.43
CA LEU A 145 0.42 18.36 -4.65
C LEU A 145 -0.28 18.90 -5.90
N ARG A 146 -1.61 18.89 -5.92
CA ARG A 146 -2.39 19.49 -7.02
C ARG A 146 -2.17 21.00 -7.07
N GLN A 147 -2.25 21.66 -5.91
CA GLN A 147 -2.00 23.10 -5.82
C GLN A 147 -0.58 23.48 -6.26
N ASP A 148 0.44 22.69 -5.89
CA ASP A 148 1.82 22.91 -6.34
C ASP A 148 1.92 22.92 -7.88
N PHE A 149 1.20 22.01 -8.57
CA PHE A 149 1.16 22.00 -10.02
C PHE A 149 0.31 23.12 -10.63
N ASP A 150 -0.79 23.52 -9.97
CA ASP A 150 -1.67 24.60 -10.45
C ASP A 150 -0.98 25.97 -10.29
N ASP A 151 -0.21 26.15 -9.23
CA ASP A 151 0.56 27.38 -8.96
C ASP A 151 1.85 27.49 -9.80
N SER A 152 2.30 26.37 -10.38
CA SER A 152 3.51 26.32 -11.19
C SER A 152 3.19 26.49 -12.68
N PRO A 153 3.63 27.61 -13.34
CA PRO A 153 3.38 27.83 -14.78
C PRO A 153 3.94 26.70 -15.65
N GLU A 154 5.07 26.14 -15.25
CA GLU A 154 5.72 25.01 -15.92
C GLU A 154 6.05 23.91 -14.91
N ILE A 155 5.97 22.66 -15.32
CA ILE A 155 6.21 21.48 -14.47
C ILE A 155 7.60 21.50 -13.83
N ILE A 156 8.59 22.05 -14.52
CA ILE A 156 9.98 22.20 -14.02
C ILE A 156 10.09 23.10 -12.79
N GLN A 157 9.08 23.92 -12.51
CA GLN A 157 9.04 24.82 -11.35
C GLN A 157 8.31 24.19 -10.16
N SER A 158 7.62 23.06 -10.35
CA SER A 158 6.90 22.37 -9.28
C SER A 158 7.85 21.85 -8.19
N GLY A 159 7.35 21.81 -6.96
CA GLY A 159 8.08 21.27 -5.81
C GLY A 159 8.46 19.81 -6.01
N LEU A 160 7.56 19.01 -6.55
CA LEU A 160 7.85 17.60 -6.85
C LEU A 160 9.01 17.45 -7.84
N TYR A 161 9.05 18.23 -8.92
CA TYR A 161 10.15 18.20 -9.89
C TYR A 161 11.46 18.65 -9.26
N ARG A 162 11.43 19.67 -8.41
CA ARG A 162 12.62 20.17 -7.70
C ARG A 162 13.21 19.10 -6.78
N HIS A 163 12.38 18.40 -6.02
CA HIS A 163 12.83 17.34 -5.11
C HIS A 163 13.36 16.12 -5.85
N THR A 164 12.64 15.63 -6.85
CA THR A 164 12.98 14.35 -7.50
C THR A 164 13.99 14.49 -8.62
N TYR A 165 13.88 15.56 -9.42
CA TYR A 165 14.79 15.77 -10.56
C TYR A 165 16.00 16.64 -10.20
N ILE A 166 15.77 17.87 -9.69
CA ILE A 166 16.87 18.81 -9.49
C ILE A 166 17.78 18.34 -8.37
N GLN A 167 17.23 18.00 -7.21
CA GLN A 167 18.02 17.66 -6.03
C GLN A 167 18.68 16.28 -6.17
N GLU A 168 17.94 15.27 -6.63
CA GLU A 168 18.41 13.88 -6.60
C GLU A 168 18.94 13.36 -7.94
N TYR A 169 18.34 13.75 -9.07
CA TYR A 169 18.77 13.24 -10.36
C TYR A 169 19.83 14.10 -11.04
N ASP A 170 19.68 15.43 -11.00
CA ASP A 170 20.57 16.35 -11.73
C ASP A 170 21.70 16.93 -10.89
N THR A 171 21.60 16.96 -9.57
CA THR A 171 22.65 17.45 -8.69
C THR A 171 23.78 16.42 -8.52
N PRO A 172 25.07 16.81 -8.62
CA PRO A 172 26.20 15.95 -8.31
C PRO A 172 26.15 15.46 -6.87
N GLY A 173 26.27 14.14 -6.68
CA GLY A 173 26.15 13.49 -5.37
C GLY A 173 24.70 13.19 -4.93
N GLY A 174 23.70 13.58 -5.71
CA GLY A 174 22.32 13.17 -5.49
C GLY A 174 22.11 11.68 -5.78
N GLU A 175 21.14 11.08 -5.11
CA GLU A 175 20.77 9.68 -5.25
C GLU A 175 19.43 9.55 -6.00
N PRO A 176 19.42 9.23 -7.30
CA PRO A 176 18.22 9.21 -8.10
C PRO A 176 17.12 8.32 -7.51
N VAL A 177 15.95 8.88 -7.32
CA VAL A 177 14.78 8.18 -6.78
C VAL A 177 14.35 7.09 -7.75
N ALA A 178 14.33 5.83 -7.29
CA ALA A 178 14.00 4.69 -8.14
C ALA A 178 12.50 4.58 -8.45
N SER A 179 11.64 4.97 -7.51
CA SER A 179 10.19 4.97 -7.66
C SER A 179 9.54 5.85 -6.60
N LEU A 180 8.41 6.46 -6.93
CA LEU A 180 7.55 7.19 -6.00
C LEU A 180 6.31 6.35 -5.69
N ILE A 181 6.18 5.96 -4.42
CA ILE A 181 5.03 5.17 -3.94
C ILE A 181 4.07 6.11 -3.21
N SER A 182 2.83 6.11 -3.62
CA SER A 182 1.79 6.99 -3.10
C SER A 182 0.73 6.22 -2.34
N SER A 183 0.23 6.81 -1.26
CA SER A 183 -0.97 6.37 -0.55
C SER A 183 -2.26 6.96 -1.14
N TYR A 184 -2.16 7.79 -2.18
CA TYR A 184 -3.33 8.44 -2.77
C TYR A 184 -4.21 7.44 -3.50
N GLU A 185 -5.51 7.58 -3.29
CA GLU A 185 -6.53 6.92 -4.07
C GLU A 185 -7.05 7.90 -5.12
N PHE A 186 -6.89 7.54 -6.39
CA PHE A 186 -7.33 8.35 -7.53
C PHE A 186 -8.74 7.95 -7.95
N ASP A 187 -9.51 8.93 -8.37
CA ASP A 187 -10.81 8.75 -8.99
C ASP A 187 -10.80 9.16 -10.48
N ASN A 188 -11.93 8.97 -11.18
CA ASN A 188 -12.06 9.35 -12.59
C ASN A 188 -12.43 10.84 -12.78
N SER A 189 -12.20 11.68 -11.77
CA SER A 189 -12.44 13.11 -11.89
C SER A 189 -11.44 13.77 -12.84
N PRO A 190 -11.86 14.85 -13.51
CA PRO A 190 -10.95 15.62 -14.38
C PRO A 190 -9.71 16.12 -13.66
N GLN A 191 -9.84 16.46 -12.36
CA GLN A 191 -8.75 16.95 -11.52
C GLN A 191 -7.72 15.84 -11.26
N ASP A 192 -8.19 14.64 -10.90
CA ASP A 192 -7.30 13.51 -10.63
C ASP A 192 -6.58 13.04 -11.89
N ILE A 193 -7.26 12.99 -13.02
CA ILE A 193 -6.61 12.64 -14.30
C ILE A 193 -5.58 13.72 -14.71
N ALA A 194 -5.86 15.00 -14.46
CA ALA A 194 -4.88 16.07 -14.70
C ALA A 194 -3.67 15.95 -13.76
N LEU A 195 -3.90 15.64 -12.49
CA LEU A 195 -2.84 15.38 -11.51
C LEU A 195 -1.97 14.20 -11.94
N LEU A 196 -2.56 13.06 -12.34
CA LEU A 196 -1.82 11.91 -12.87
C LEU A 196 -0.99 12.27 -14.10
N ARG A 197 -1.50 13.12 -14.98
CA ARG A 197 -0.76 13.61 -16.14
C ARG A 197 0.46 14.45 -15.75
N ASN A 198 0.33 15.32 -14.77
CA ASN A 198 1.45 16.13 -14.28
C ASN A 198 2.49 15.27 -13.56
N ILE A 199 2.05 14.35 -12.70
CA ILE A 199 2.93 13.36 -12.05
C ILE A 199 3.66 12.52 -13.11
N SER A 200 2.98 12.04 -14.15
CA SER A 200 3.60 11.21 -15.19
C SER A 200 4.71 11.94 -15.95
N ARG A 201 4.56 13.25 -16.20
CA ARG A 201 5.59 14.08 -16.84
C ARG A 201 6.83 14.25 -15.96
N VAL A 202 6.63 14.48 -14.65
CA VAL A 202 7.75 14.54 -13.68
C VAL A 202 8.44 13.18 -13.62
N SER A 203 7.66 12.10 -13.54
CA SER A 203 8.15 10.72 -13.50
C SER A 203 8.94 10.34 -14.75
N ALA A 204 8.49 10.77 -15.92
CA ALA A 204 9.19 10.56 -17.18
C ALA A 204 10.52 11.33 -17.23
N ALA A 205 10.52 12.59 -16.78
CA ALA A 205 11.73 13.42 -16.76
C ALA A 205 12.82 12.85 -15.82
N SER A 206 12.44 12.38 -14.63
CA SER A 206 13.35 11.81 -13.62
C SER A 206 13.58 10.31 -13.76
N HIS A 207 12.99 9.66 -14.74
CA HIS A 207 12.98 8.19 -14.86
C HIS A 207 12.55 7.48 -13.57
N MET A 208 11.53 7.99 -12.91
CA MET A 208 11.03 7.55 -11.61
C MET A 208 9.56 7.10 -11.74
N PRO A 209 9.28 5.82 -11.97
CA PRO A 209 7.90 5.36 -12.05
C PRO A 209 7.11 5.67 -10.77
N PHE A 210 5.89 6.14 -10.96
CA PHE A 210 4.94 6.45 -9.89
C PHE A 210 3.95 5.30 -9.71
N ILE A 211 3.75 4.87 -8.46
CA ILE A 211 2.77 3.84 -8.09
C ILE A 211 1.73 4.46 -7.16
N GLY A 212 0.50 4.50 -7.61
CA GLY A 212 -0.67 4.94 -6.84
C GLY A 212 -1.74 3.87 -6.76
N SER A 213 -2.87 4.19 -6.17
CA SER A 213 -4.02 3.29 -6.03
C SER A 213 -5.28 3.89 -6.63
N VAL A 214 -6.20 3.03 -7.04
CA VAL A 214 -7.55 3.41 -7.44
C VAL A 214 -8.58 2.71 -6.57
N GLY A 215 -9.63 3.47 -6.21
CA GLY A 215 -10.76 2.98 -5.47
C GLY A 215 -12.01 2.79 -6.33
N PRO A 216 -13.14 2.40 -5.72
CA PRO A 216 -14.39 2.17 -6.45
C PRO A 216 -14.91 3.41 -7.19
N LYS A 217 -14.61 4.62 -6.69
CA LYS A 217 -15.00 5.88 -7.32
C LYS A 217 -14.39 6.07 -8.70
N PHE A 218 -13.21 5.50 -8.98
CA PHE A 218 -12.62 5.51 -10.31
C PHE A 218 -13.54 4.80 -11.33
N PHE A 219 -14.21 3.76 -10.89
CA PHE A 219 -15.15 2.97 -11.69
C PHE A 219 -16.60 3.47 -11.57
N LEU A 220 -16.83 4.66 -11.01
CA LEU A 220 -18.16 5.24 -10.78
C LEU A 220 -19.05 4.27 -9.96
N LYS A 221 -18.46 3.61 -8.97
CA LYS A 221 -19.08 2.65 -8.08
C LYS A 221 -18.88 3.05 -6.62
N ASN A 222 -19.70 2.49 -5.73
CA ASN A 222 -19.60 2.77 -4.30
C ASN A 222 -18.71 1.76 -3.57
N SER A 223 -18.62 0.54 -4.06
CA SER A 223 -17.80 -0.51 -3.45
C SER A 223 -16.99 -1.30 -4.49
N MET A 224 -15.89 -1.91 -4.05
CA MET A 224 -15.07 -2.77 -4.91
C MET A 224 -15.81 -4.07 -5.29
N GLU A 225 -16.77 -4.50 -4.51
CA GLU A 225 -17.66 -5.63 -4.86
C GLU A 225 -18.49 -5.31 -6.10
N GLU A 226 -19.04 -4.10 -6.18
CA GLU A 226 -19.75 -3.64 -7.37
C GLU A 226 -18.81 -3.54 -8.59
N VAL A 227 -17.55 -3.17 -8.41
CA VAL A 227 -16.53 -3.14 -9.48
C VAL A 227 -16.26 -4.55 -9.99
N ALA A 228 -16.05 -5.51 -9.09
CA ALA A 228 -15.85 -6.92 -9.48
C ALA A 228 -17.06 -7.53 -10.18
N ALA A 229 -18.28 -7.04 -9.91
CA ALA A 229 -19.53 -7.49 -10.51
C ALA A 229 -19.81 -6.90 -11.90
N ILE A 230 -19.02 -5.94 -12.42
CA ILE A 230 -19.21 -5.37 -13.76
C ILE A 230 -19.02 -6.49 -14.80
N LYS A 231 -20.03 -6.78 -15.61
CA LYS A 231 -20.01 -7.94 -16.52
C LYS A 231 -19.06 -7.77 -17.70
N ASP A 232 -19.03 -6.60 -18.31
CA ASP A 232 -18.21 -6.27 -19.47
C ASP A 232 -17.44 -4.98 -19.20
N ILE A 233 -16.20 -5.14 -18.71
CA ILE A 233 -15.36 -4.02 -18.31
C ILE A 233 -14.87 -3.24 -19.53
N GLY A 234 -14.61 -3.90 -20.65
CA GLY A 234 -14.16 -3.25 -21.88
C GLY A 234 -15.18 -2.22 -22.38
N ASN A 235 -16.42 -2.64 -22.59
CA ASN A 235 -17.50 -1.75 -22.99
C ASN A 235 -17.87 -0.73 -21.89
N TYR A 236 -17.65 -1.08 -20.62
CA TYR A 236 -17.87 -0.14 -19.52
C TYR A 236 -16.96 1.08 -19.63
N PHE A 237 -15.70 0.89 -19.99
CA PHE A 237 -14.73 1.97 -20.19
C PHE A 237 -14.91 2.70 -21.54
N ASP A 238 -15.75 2.21 -22.45
CA ASP A 238 -16.05 2.90 -23.71
C ASP A 238 -17.00 4.09 -23.56
N ARG A 239 -17.52 4.30 -22.38
CA ARG A 239 -18.42 5.42 -22.06
C ARG A 239 -17.70 6.77 -22.12
N ALA A 240 -18.51 7.83 -22.28
CA ALA A 240 -18.03 9.20 -22.37
C ALA A 240 -17.28 9.69 -21.12
N GLU A 241 -17.63 9.18 -19.95
CA GLU A 241 -17.02 9.52 -18.68
C GLU A 241 -15.53 9.17 -18.62
N TYR A 242 -15.09 8.20 -19.44
CA TYR A 242 -13.68 7.75 -19.46
C TYR A 242 -12.86 8.36 -20.60
N ILE A 243 -13.37 9.33 -21.34
CA ILE A 243 -12.63 9.98 -22.45
C ILE A 243 -11.29 10.57 -21.95
N LYS A 244 -11.30 11.24 -20.80
CA LYS A 244 -10.08 11.83 -20.22
C LYS A 244 -9.07 10.77 -19.81
N TRP A 245 -9.53 9.67 -19.23
CA TRP A 245 -8.68 8.52 -18.90
C TRP A 245 -8.07 7.91 -20.17
N LYS A 246 -8.86 7.66 -21.20
CA LYS A 246 -8.36 7.16 -22.48
C LYS A 246 -7.31 8.10 -23.09
N SER A 247 -7.60 9.41 -23.11
CA SER A 247 -6.65 10.42 -23.60
C SER A 247 -5.35 10.46 -22.77
N PHE A 248 -5.41 10.21 -21.47
CA PHE A 248 -4.22 10.08 -20.64
C PHE A 248 -3.41 8.83 -21.01
N ARG A 249 -4.08 7.69 -21.18
CA ARG A 249 -3.44 6.42 -21.56
C ARG A 249 -2.74 6.45 -22.91
N ASP A 250 -3.17 7.31 -23.81
CA ASP A 250 -2.56 7.48 -25.14
C ASP A 250 -1.29 8.36 -25.10
N THR A 251 -0.95 8.96 -23.95
CA THR A 251 0.27 9.75 -23.79
C THR A 251 1.48 8.86 -23.53
N ASP A 252 2.66 9.25 -24.02
CA ASP A 252 3.88 8.49 -23.81
C ASP A 252 4.31 8.42 -22.34
N ASP A 253 4.09 9.50 -21.57
CA ASP A 253 4.49 9.59 -20.17
C ASP A 253 3.66 8.69 -19.25
N SER A 254 2.46 8.29 -19.69
CA SER A 254 1.58 7.41 -18.90
C SER A 254 2.19 6.02 -18.62
N ARG A 255 3.24 5.63 -19.35
CA ARG A 255 4.02 4.41 -19.05
C ARG A 255 4.70 4.43 -17.69
N TYR A 256 4.97 5.62 -17.15
CA TYR A 256 5.59 5.78 -15.83
C TYR A 256 4.60 5.75 -14.66
N VAL A 257 3.33 5.48 -14.92
CA VAL A 257 2.28 5.41 -13.88
C VAL A 257 1.76 3.99 -13.75
N GLY A 258 1.77 3.45 -12.55
CA GLY A 258 1.11 2.21 -12.15
C GLY A 258 -0.02 2.49 -11.15
N LEU A 259 -1.19 1.93 -11.38
CA LEU A 259 -2.36 2.10 -10.52
C LEU A 259 -2.82 0.75 -9.99
N VAL A 260 -2.67 0.55 -8.69
CA VAL A 260 -2.89 -0.72 -8.00
C VAL A 260 -4.29 -0.76 -7.40
N MET A 261 -4.91 -1.92 -7.36
CA MET A 261 -6.19 -2.21 -6.71
C MET A 261 -6.35 -3.72 -6.44
N PRO A 262 -7.28 -4.16 -5.61
CA PRO A 262 -7.99 -3.48 -4.55
C PRO A 262 -7.10 -3.25 -3.33
N ARG A 263 -7.64 -2.63 -2.27
CA ARG A 263 -6.96 -2.45 -0.99
C ARG A 263 -6.72 -3.80 -0.31
N VAL A 264 -5.75 -3.82 0.59
CA VAL A 264 -5.39 -4.98 1.44
C VAL A 264 -5.72 -4.70 2.90
N LEU A 265 -5.99 -5.74 3.66
CA LEU A 265 -6.21 -5.63 5.09
C LEU A 265 -4.91 -5.16 5.77
N GLY A 266 -4.97 -4.03 6.47
CA GLY A 266 -3.80 -3.41 7.11
C GLY A 266 -3.42 -4.03 8.45
N ARG A 267 -4.40 -4.56 9.18
CA ARG A 267 -4.25 -5.29 10.44
C ARG A 267 -5.47 -6.15 10.73
N LEU A 268 -5.29 -7.09 11.63
CA LEU A 268 -6.40 -7.79 12.26
C LEU A 268 -7.10 -6.89 13.29
N PRO A 269 -8.41 -7.08 13.54
CA PRO A 269 -9.09 -6.48 14.68
C PRO A 269 -8.39 -6.87 15.98
N TYR A 270 -8.39 -5.97 16.96
CA TYR A 270 -7.85 -6.26 18.29
C TYR A 270 -8.78 -7.18 19.06
N GLY A 271 -8.21 -8.16 19.74
CA GLY A 271 -8.96 -9.11 20.54
C GLY A 271 -8.08 -10.25 21.05
N PRO A 272 -8.58 -11.05 22.00
CA PRO A 272 -7.82 -12.15 22.60
C PRO A 272 -7.37 -13.21 21.60
N ASP A 273 -8.18 -13.46 20.56
CA ASP A 273 -7.93 -14.50 19.55
C ASP A 273 -7.10 -13.99 18.37
N THR A 274 -6.84 -12.69 18.29
CA THR A 274 -6.15 -12.04 17.18
C THR A 274 -4.93 -11.28 17.64
N VAL A 275 -5.09 -10.00 18.02
CA VAL A 275 -4.03 -9.12 18.53
C VAL A 275 -4.41 -8.69 19.96
N PRO A 276 -3.95 -9.41 21.00
CA PRO A 276 -4.33 -9.08 22.38
C PRO A 276 -3.68 -7.77 22.84
N VAL A 277 -4.48 -6.95 23.53
CA VAL A 277 -4.02 -5.74 24.19
C VAL A 277 -3.70 -6.08 25.64
N ARG A 278 -2.55 -5.62 26.14
CA ARG A 278 -2.08 -5.98 27.50
C ARG A 278 -2.59 -5.05 28.60
N SER A 279 -2.94 -3.80 28.26
CA SER A 279 -3.31 -2.76 29.24
C SER A 279 -4.70 -2.94 29.83
N PHE A 280 -5.64 -3.46 29.06
CA PHE A 280 -7.00 -3.78 29.48
C PHE A 280 -7.62 -4.80 28.52
N ASN A 281 -8.79 -5.34 28.86
CA ASN A 281 -9.43 -6.38 28.04
C ASN A 281 -10.19 -5.77 26.86
N TYR A 282 -9.43 -5.32 25.85
CA TYR A 282 -9.98 -4.71 24.66
C TYR A 282 -10.40 -5.75 23.62
N VAL A 283 -11.64 -5.65 23.18
CA VAL A 283 -12.19 -6.42 22.06
C VAL A 283 -12.80 -5.43 21.06
N GLU A 284 -12.16 -5.28 19.92
CA GLU A 284 -12.65 -4.43 18.83
C GLU A 284 -13.92 -5.03 18.20
N GLU A 285 -15.01 -4.28 18.17
CA GLU A 285 -16.29 -4.78 17.65
C GLU A 285 -16.32 -4.75 16.13
N VAL A 286 -15.69 -5.73 15.50
CA VAL A 286 -15.67 -5.93 14.05
C VAL A 286 -16.25 -7.30 13.71
N LYS A 287 -17.43 -7.31 13.10
CA LYS A 287 -18.03 -8.52 12.55
C LYS A 287 -17.66 -8.66 11.08
N GLY A 288 -17.47 -9.88 10.60
CA GLY A 288 -17.06 -10.12 9.22
C GLY A 288 -17.79 -9.36 8.11
N PRO A 289 -19.12 -9.11 8.20
CA PRO A 289 -19.86 -8.28 7.26
C PRO A 289 -19.54 -6.78 7.34
N ASP A 290 -19.01 -6.29 8.47
CA ASP A 290 -18.77 -4.86 8.70
C ASP A 290 -17.53 -4.38 7.94
N HIS A 291 -17.65 -4.31 6.61
CA HIS A 291 -16.52 -4.01 5.71
C HIS A 291 -15.80 -2.70 6.05
N GLU A 292 -16.55 -1.67 6.44
CA GLU A 292 -16.02 -0.33 6.73
C GLU A 292 -15.28 -0.22 8.06
N LYS A 293 -15.51 -1.16 8.99
CA LYS A 293 -14.81 -1.20 10.28
C LYS A 293 -13.42 -1.81 10.16
N TYR A 294 -13.17 -2.61 9.14
CA TYR A 294 -11.82 -3.13 8.88
C TYR A 294 -10.89 -2.02 8.41
N LEU A 295 -9.64 -2.11 8.83
CA LEU A 295 -8.61 -1.21 8.34
C LEU A 295 -8.07 -1.68 6.99
N TRP A 296 -8.39 -0.94 5.94
CA TRP A 296 -7.90 -1.19 4.60
C TRP A 296 -6.73 -0.29 4.26
N THR A 297 -5.65 -0.88 3.74
CA THR A 297 -4.42 -0.18 3.34
C THR A 297 -4.25 -0.27 1.82
N ASN A 298 -3.68 0.76 1.22
CA ASN A 298 -3.45 0.79 -0.21
C ASN A 298 -2.50 -0.33 -0.66
N ALA A 299 -2.87 -1.04 -1.72
CA ALA A 299 -2.06 -2.11 -2.29
C ALA A 299 -0.76 -1.60 -2.94
N SER A 300 -0.60 -0.28 -3.14
CA SER A 300 0.66 0.33 -3.55
C SER A 300 1.82 0.00 -2.60
N PHE A 301 1.57 -0.09 -1.31
CA PHE A 301 2.56 -0.52 -0.32
C PHE A 301 2.92 -2.00 -0.48
N ALA A 302 1.95 -2.86 -0.79
CA ALA A 302 2.21 -4.27 -1.08
C ALA A 302 3.03 -4.44 -2.36
N PHE A 303 2.75 -3.64 -3.38
CA PHE A 303 3.53 -3.61 -4.62
C PHE A 303 4.96 -3.10 -4.36
N ALA A 304 5.12 -2.04 -3.55
CA ALA A 304 6.42 -1.53 -3.13
C ALA A 304 7.25 -2.59 -2.38
N ALA A 305 6.64 -3.36 -1.48
CA ALA A 305 7.32 -4.46 -0.79
C ALA A 305 7.86 -5.51 -1.77
N ASN A 306 7.10 -5.85 -2.83
CA ASN A 306 7.57 -6.76 -3.88
C ASN A 306 8.72 -6.15 -4.70
N MET A 307 8.67 -4.84 -4.98
CA MET A 307 9.77 -4.14 -5.66
C MET A 307 11.06 -4.20 -4.84
N VAL A 308 10.97 -3.89 -3.55
CA VAL A 308 12.11 -3.97 -2.62
C VAL A 308 12.64 -5.39 -2.55
N LYS A 309 11.76 -6.40 -2.40
CA LYS A 309 12.13 -7.81 -2.37
C LYS A 309 12.86 -8.23 -3.65
N SER A 310 12.38 -7.83 -4.82
CA SER A 310 13.01 -8.10 -6.10
C SER A 310 14.42 -7.49 -6.17
N PHE A 311 14.56 -6.23 -5.74
CA PHE A 311 15.85 -5.55 -5.73
C PHE A 311 16.84 -6.18 -4.74
N VAL A 312 16.40 -6.49 -3.52
CA VAL A 312 17.23 -7.13 -2.49
C VAL A 312 17.80 -8.47 -2.96
N ASN A 313 16.97 -9.25 -3.65
CA ASN A 313 17.35 -10.58 -4.11
C ASN A 313 18.21 -10.54 -5.39
N ASN A 314 17.87 -9.69 -6.34
CA ASN A 314 18.39 -9.76 -7.70
C ASN A 314 19.20 -8.52 -8.13
N GLY A 315 19.15 -7.43 -7.35
CA GLY A 315 19.71 -6.12 -7.73
C GLY A 315 18.85 -5.30 -8.70
N TRP A 316 17.72 -5.85 -9.17
CA TRP A 316 16.80 -5.24 -10.14
C TRP A 316 15.34 -5.44 -9.76
N CYS A 317 14.47 -4.47 -10.09
CA CYS A 317 13.02 -4.56 -9.87
C CYS A 317 12.29 -5.18 -11.07
N VAL A 318 12.76 -6.32 -11.59
CA VAL A 318 12.17 -6.99 -12.75
C VAL A 318 11.20 -8.07 -12.33
N GLN A 319 11.54 -8.82 -11.29
CA GLN A 319 10.69 -9.88 -10.74
C GLN A 319 9.71 -9.31 -9.71
N ILE A 320 8.58 -8.78 -10.18
CA ILE A 320 7.54 -8.12 -9.36
C ILE A 320 6.13 -8.62 -9.66
N ARG A 321 5.99 -9.64 -10.52
CA ARG A 321 4.70 -10.22 -10.93
C ARG A 321 4.78 -11.74 -11.04
N GLY A 322 3.62 -12.39 -10.93
CA GLY A 322 3.52 -13.84 -10.95
C GLY A 322 3.90 -14.49 -9.62
N PRO A 323 3.31 -15.65 -9.29
CA PRO A 323 3.44 -16.25 -7.97
C PRO A 323 4.87 -16.72 -7.66
N GLN A 324 5.62 -17.16 -8.67
CA GLN A 324 7.00 -17.64 -8.52
C GLN A 324 8.05 -16.57 -8.87
N ALA A 325 7.66 -15.54 -9.61
CA ALA A 325 8.54 -14.47 -10.09
C ALA A 325 8.34 -13.15 -9.33
N GLY A 326 8.16 -13.23 -8.02
CA GLY A 326 8.19 -12.07 -7.11
C GLY A 326 6.88 -11.29 -6.95
N GLY A 327 5.79 -11.70 -7.62
CA GLY A 327 4.47 -11.04 -7.49
C GLY A 327 3.69 -11.45 -6.25
N ALA A 328 4.12 -12.48 -5.53
CA ALA A 328 3.45 -12.96 -4.33
C ALA A 328 3.74 -12.04 -3.13
N VAL A 329 2.66 -11.58 -2.50
CA VAL A 329 2.67 -10.82 -1.23
C VAL A 329 2.26 -11.78 -0.13
N ALA A 330 3.23 -12.29 0.61
CA ALA A 330 3.02 -13.26 1.69
C ALA A 330 2.69 -12.57 3.03
N ASP A 331 2.31 -13.36 4.02
CA ASP A 331 2.06 -12.94 5.40
C ASP A 331 1.02 -11.81 5.49
N LEU A 332 -0.04 -11.90 4.70
CA LEU A 332 -1.16 -10.99 4.78
C LEU A 332 -2.10 -11.40 5.92
N PRO A 333 -2.66 -10.44 6.67
CA PRO A 333 -3.58 -10.74 7.76
C PRO A 333 -4.87 -11.38 7.24
N ILE A 334 -5.27 -12.49 7.87
CA ILE A 334 -6.52 -13.22 7.58
C ILE A 334 -7.33 -13.26 8.85
N HIS A 335 -8.55 -12.72 8.85
CA HIS A 335 -9.42 -12.73 10.01
C HIS A 335 -10.42 -13.88 9.95
N LEU A 336 -10.36 -14.77 10.94
CA LEU A 336 -11.32 -15.82 11.16
C LEU A 336 -12.38 -15.31 12.15
N TYR A 337 -13.64 -15.41 11.78
CA TYR A 337 -14.76 -14.99 12.62
C TYR A 337 -15.91 -16.00 12.55
N ASP A 338 -16.69 -16.10 13.63
CA ASP A 338 -17.86 -16.96 13.71
C ASP A 338 -19.14 -16.11 13.76
N LEU A 339 -20.09 -16.39 12.88
CA LEU A 339 -21.44 -15.81 12.87
C LEU A 339 -22.48 -16.75 13.50
N GLY A 340 -22.04 -17.79 14.21
CA GLY A 340 -22.92 -18.83 14.76
C GLY A 340 -23.30 -19.93 13.77
N THR A 341 -22.81 -19.86 12.53
CA THR A 341 -22.98 -20.88 11.48
C THR A 341 -21.68 -21.62 11.17
N GLY A 342 -20.62 -21.35 11.90
CA GLY A 342 -19.28 -21.89 11.72
C GLY A 342 -18.26 -20.80 11.32
N ASN A 343 -16.98 -21.17 11.35
CA ASN A 343 -15.89 -20.26 11.08
C ASN A 343 -15.92 -19.78 9.62
N GLN A 344 -15.97 -18.48 9.46
CA GLN A 344 -15.83 -17.79 8.18
C GLN A 344 -14.50 -17.05 8.11
N VAL A 345 -14.07 -16.73 6.89
CA VAL A 345 -12.79 -16.11 6.62
C VAL A 345 -13.00 -14.76 5.96
N LYS A 346 -12.48 -13.68 6.58
CA LYS A 346 -12.27 -12.42 5.87
C LYS A 346 -10.95 -12.51 5.16
N ILE A 347 -11.02 -12.45 3.84
CA ILE A 347 -9.85 -12.50 2.96
C ILE A 347 -9.00 -11.23 3.10
N PRO A 348 -7.68 -11.31 2.87
CA PRO A 348 -6.78 -10.19 3.03
C PRO A 348 -6.93 -9.09 1.96
N SER A 349 -7.59 -9.38 0.84
CA SER A 349 -7.96 -8.38 -0.16
C SER A 349 -9.40 -7.90 0.03
N GLU A 350 -9.67 -6.66 -0.29
CA GLU A 350 -11.00 -6.05 -0.17
C GLU A 350 -12.06 -6.83 -0.96
N VAL A 351 -11.68 -7.33 -2.13
CA VAL A 351 -12.52 -8.17 -2.99
C VAL A 351 -11.67 -9.25 -3.67
N MET A 352 -12.28 -10.39 -3.97
CA MET A 352 -11.61 -11.43 -4.75
C MET A 352 -11.76 -11.14 -6.25
N ILE A 353 -10.62 -10.98 -6.92
CA ILE A 353 -10.55 -10.78 -8.38
C ILE A 353 -10.10 -12.12 -9.01
N PRO A 354 -10.97 -12.78 -9.82
CA PRO A 354 -10.58 -13.98 -10.57
C PRO A 354 -9.57 -13.65 -11.68
N GLU A 355 -8.79 -14.64 -12.11
CA GLU A 355 -7.73 -14.48 -13.12
C GLU A 355 -8.22 -13.84 -14.44
N THR A 356 -9.40 -14.24 -14.92
CA THR A 356 -9.99 -13.64 -16.12
C THR A 356 -10.26 -12.14 -15.97
N ARG A 357 -10.72 -11.73 -14.79
CA ARG A 357 -10.97 -10.34 -14.46
C ARG A 357 -9.68 -9.56 -14.25
N GLU A 358 -8.70 -10.19 -13.64
CA GLU A 358 -7.37 -9.63 -13.48
C GLU A 358 -6.81 -9.19 -14.84
N PHE A 359 -6.86 -10.08 -15.83
CA PHE A 359 -6.41 -9.80 -17.18
C PHE A 359 -7.19 -8.65 -17.86
N GLU A 360 -8.52 -8.59 -17.67
CA GLU A 360 -9.34 -7.51 -18.20
C GLU A 360 -8.94 -6.14 -17.60
N PHE A 361 -8.78 -6.06 -16.27
CA PHE A 361 -8.32 -4.84 -15.61
C PHE A 361 -6.90 -4.46 -16.01
N ALA A 362 -6.01 -5.43 -16.14
CA ALA A 362 -4.64 -5.21 -16.57
C ALA A 362 -4.55 -4.58 -17.96
N ASN A 363 -5.39 -5.01 -18.89
CA ASN A 363 -5.49 -4.42 -20.24
C ASN A 363 -6.02 -2.98 -20.21
N LEU A 364 -6.77 -2.61 -19.18
CA LEU A 364 -7.25 -1.24 -18.98
C LEU A 364 -6.25 -0.33 -18.24
N GLY A 365 -5.05 -0.84 -17.92
CA GLY A 365 -3.96 -0.07 -17.32
C GLY A 365 -3.97 -0.04 -15.81
N PHE A 366 -4.56 -1.05 -15.17
CA PHE A 366 -4.53 -1.25 -13.73
C PHE A 366 -3.64 -2.42 -13.36
N ILE A 367 -3.27 -2.50 -12.09
CA ILE A 367 -2.47 -3.58 -11.51
C ILE A 367 -3.32 -4.26 -10.43
N PRO A 368 -4.07 -5.31 -10.80
CA PRO A 368 -4.92 -5.99 -9.84
C PRO A 368 -4.13 -6.90 -8.92
N LEU A 369 -4.52 -6.91 -7.64
CA LEU A 369 -4.06 -7.86 -6.66
C LEU A 369 -5.10 -8.97 -6.52
N SER A 370 -4.73 -10.20 -6.83
CA SER A 370 -5.60 -11.37 -6.77
C SER A 370 -5.25 -12.24 -5.56
N TYR A 371 -6.29 -12.57 -4.79
CA TYR A 371 -6.12 -13.44 -3.62
C TYR A 371 -6.11 -14.93 -4.02
N TYR A 372 -5.17 -15.68 -3.46
CA TYR A 372 -5.16 -17.13 -3.57
C TYR A 372 -6.06 -17.78 -2.52
N LYS A 373 -7.13 -18.41 -2.97
CA LYS A 373 -8.10 -19.05 -2.08
C LYS A 373 -7.43 -20.07 -1.14
N ASN A 374 -7.76 -19.98 0.15
CA ASN A 374 -7.22 -20.82 1.22
C ASN A 374 -5.68 -20.70 1.41
N ARG A 375 -5.10 -19.54 1.09
CA ARG A 375 -3.70 -19.22 1.32
C ARG A 375 -3.60 -17.90 2.07
N ASP A 376 -2.46 -17.66 2.67
CA ASP A 376 -2.10 -16.42 3.39
C ASP A 376 -1.38 -15.39 2.51
N TYR A 377 -1.44 -15.57 1.20
CA TYR A 377 -0.84 -14.65 0.26
C TYR A 377 -1.80 -14.24 -0.87
N ALA A 378 -1.56 -13.06 -1.39
CA ALA A 378 -2.14 -12.57 -2.63
C ALA A 378 -1.03 -12.37 -3.67
N CYS A 379 -1.38 -12.23 -4.94
CA CYS A 379 -0.39 -12.14 -6.01
C CYS A 379 -0.78 -11.07 -7.04
N PHE A 380 0.21 -10.32 -7.50
CA PHE A 380 0.12 -9.52 -8.70
C PHE A 380 0.53 -10.38 -9.90
N PHE A 381 -0.43 -10.80 -10.72
CA PHE A 381 -0.13 -11.58 -11.92
C PHE A 381 0.38 -10.71 -13.05
N SER A 382 -0.11 -9.48 -13.16
CA SER A 382 0.31 -8.47 -14.11
C SER A 382 0.86 -7.24 -13.42
N ALA A 383 1.74 -6.52 -14.11
CA ALA A 383 2.27 -5.23 -13.68
C ALA A 383 2.32 -4.28 -14.87
N ASN A 384 1.13 -3.93 -15.35
CA ASN A 384 0.97 -3.02 -16.48
C ASN A 384 1.04 -1.57 -16.03
N SER A 385 1.63 -0.72 -16.86
CA SER A 385 1.47 0.71 -16.66
C SER A 385 0.09 1.18 -17.14
N ALA A 386 -0.24 2.43 -16.83
CA ALA A 386 -1.47 3.05 -17.32
C ALA A 386 -1.49 3.22 -18.85
N GLN A 387 -0.33 3.17 -19.54
CA GLN A 387 -0.22 3.36 -20.96
C GLN A 387 -0.99 2.31 -21.75
N LYS A 388 -1.72 2.74 -22.75
CA LYS A 388 -2.31 1.86 -23.77
C LYS A 388 -1.26 1.56 -24.82
N PRO A 389 -0.86 0.28 -25.02
CA PRO A 389 0.09 -0.07 -26.08
C PRO A 389 -0.47 0.32 -27.43
N ALA A 390 0.35 1.02 -28.24
CA ALA A 390 0.00 1.32 -29.62
C ALA A 390 0.04 0.07 -30.48
N LEU A 391 -0.90 -0.06 -31.38
CA LEU A 391 -0.95 -1.12 -32.39
C LEU A 391 -0.28 -0.60 -33.66
N TYR A 392 0.63 -1.41 -34.21
CA TYR A 392 1.36 -1.09 -35.43
C TYR A 392 1.07 -2.14 -36.49
N ASP A 393 1.35 -1.83 -37.73
CA ASP A 393 1.15 -2.73 -38.88
C ASP A 393 2.02 -3.98 -38.81
N THR A 394 3.15 -3.93 -38.10
CA THR A 394 4.04 -5.09 -37.89
C THR A 394 3.84 -5.70 -36.51
N ALA A 395 3.84 -7.03 -36.44
CA ALA A 395 3.70 -7.76 -35.19
C ALA A 395 4.82 -7.43 -34.20
N ASP A 396 6.06 -7.29 -34.69
CA ASP A 396 7.23 -6.98 -33.86
C ASP A 396 7.15 -5.58 -33.24
N ALA A 397 6.70 -4.56 -34.00
CA ALA A 397 6.53 -3.22 -33.46
C ALA A 397 5.40 -3.18 -32.41
N THR A 398 4.31 -3.92 -32.63
CA THR A 398 3.23 -4.06 -31.65
C THR A 398 3.72 -4.78 -30.39
N ALA A 399 4.52 -5.85 -30.52
CA ALA A 399 5.13 -6.54 -29.39
C ALA A 399 6.05 -5.61 -28.58
N ASN A 400 6.91 -4.83 -29.26
CA ASN A 400 7.76 -3.83 -28.60
C ASN A 400 6.94 -2.77 -27.85
N SER A 401 5.84 -2.31 -28.45
CA SER A 401 4.92 -1.36 -27.80
C SER A 401 4.32 -1.95 -26.52
N ARG A 402 3.93 -3.22 -26.53
CA ARG A 402 3.41 -3.91 -25.35
C ARG A 402 4.47 -4.03 -24.26
N ILE A 403 5.70 -4.38 -24.62
CA ILE A 403 6.83 -4.45 -23.66
C ILE A 403 7.06 -3.09 -23.01
N ASN A 404 7.06 -2.02 -23.80
CA ASN A 404 7.27 -0.65 -23.30
C ASN A 404 6.17 -0.16 -22.37
N ALA A 405 5.01 -0.79 -22.36
CA ALA A 405 3.91 -0.49 -21.43
C ALA A 405 3.93 -1.36 -20.14
N ARG A 406 4.97 -2.17 -19.91
CA ARG A 406 5.10 -3.04 -18.73
C ARG A 406 6.05 -2.43 -17.70
N LEU A 407 5.61 -2.31 -16.45
CA LEU A 407 6.40 -1.71 -15.38
C LEU A 407 7.75 -2.41 -15.12
N PRO A 408 7.88 -3.75 -15.14
CA PRO A 408 9.18 -4.40 -14.95
C PRO A 408 10.26 -3.87 -15.90
N TYR A 409 9.89 -3.66 -17.16
CA TYR A 409 10.82 -3.12 -18.16
C TYR A 409 11.06 -1.62 -17.98
N ILE A 410 10.05 -0.86 -17.55
CA ILE A 410 10.19 0.55 -17.24
C ILE A 410 11.13 0.74 -16.04
N PHE A 411 10.98 -0.04 -14.97
CA PHE A 411 11.91 -0.02 -13.83
C PHE A 411 13.34 -0.34 -14.25
N LEU A 412 13.52 -1.37 -15.09
CA LEU A 412 14.82 -1.74 -15.62
C LEU A 412 15.47 -0.60 -16.42
N LEU A 413 14.75 -0.08 -17.41
CA LEU A 413 15.26 1.00 -18.27
C LEU A 413 15.51 2.28 -17.49
N SER A 414 14.63 2.63 -16.57
CA SER A 414 14.79 3.78 -15.68
C SER A 414 16.07 3.68 -14.86
N ARG A 415 16.33 2.51 -14.28
CA ARG A 415 17.54 2.28 -13.48
C ARG A 415 18.80 2.28 -14.33
N ILE A 416 18.78 1.72 -15.53
CA ILE A 416 19.88 1.83 -16.49
C ILE A 416 20.16 3.30 -16.83
N ALA A 417 19.11 4.10 -17.07
CA ALA A 417 19.27 5.54 -17.34
C ALA A 417 19.94 6.27 -16.16
N HIS A 418 19.56 5.95 -14.92
CA HIS A 418 20.20 6.51 -13.72
C HIS A 418 21.69 6.18 -13.66
N TYR A 419 22.09 4.93 -13.87
CA TYR A 419 23.50 4.54 -13.89
C TYR A 419 24.27 5.22 -15.00
N LEU A 420 23.72 5.29 -16.21
CA LEU A 420 24.35 5.96 -17.33
C LEU A 420 24.55 7.46 -17.08
N LYS A 421 23.59 8.13 -16.43
CA LYS A 421 23.73 9.54 -16.04
C LYS A 421 24.87 9.75 -15.06
N ILE A 422 25.04 8.85 -14.09
CA ILE A 422 26.15 8.90 -13.12
C ILE A 422 27.50 8.68 -13.83
N ILE A 423 27.61 7.62 -14.64
CA ILE A 423 28.82 7.30 -15.40
C ILE A 423 29.20 8.48 -16.32
N GLN A 424 28.21 9.05 -17.02
CA GLN A 424 28.43 10.20 -17.89
C GLN A 424 28.95 11.40 -17.10
N ARG A 425 28.41 11.68 -15.92
CA ARG A 425 28.82 12.78 -15.05
C ARG A 425 30.25 12.63 -14.56
N GLU A 426 30.67 11.44 -14.20
CA GLU A 426 32.04 11.13 -13.77
C GLU A 426 33.06 11.31 -14.91
N ASN A 427 32.64 11.17 -16.15
CA ASN A 427 33.50 11.36 -17.31
C ASN A 427 33.61 12.83 -17.78
N ILE A 428 32.87 13.78 -17.18
CA ILE A 428 32.98 15.21 -17.53
C ILE A 428 34.37 15.71 -17.15
N GLY A 429 35.03 16.42 -18.10
CA GLY A 429 36.39 16.96 -17.90
C GLY A 429 37.52 15.96 -18.21
N THR A 430 37.22 14.72 -18.54
CA THR A 430 38.24 13.76 -19.03
C THR A 430 38.58 14.02 -20.49
N THR A 431 39.73 13.54 -20.92
CA THR A 431 40.22 13.65 -22.32
C THR A 431 39.76 12.46 -23.18
N LYS A 432 38.70 11.74 -22.75
CA LYS A 432 38.17 10.57 -23.48
C LYS A 432 37.47 11.03 -24.75
N ASP A 433 37.79 10.38 -25.84
CA ASP A 433 37.09 10.60 -27.10
C ASP A 433 35.81 9.75 -27.17
N ARG A 434 34.97 9.96 -28.18
CA ARG A 434 33.74 9.25 -28.42
C ARG A 434 33.88 7.73 -28.38
N ARG A 435 34.99 7.21 -29.00
CA ARG A 435 35.21 5.76 -29.12
C ARG A 435 35.52 5.13 -27.77
N VAL A 436 36.29 5.82 -26.93
CA VAL A 436 36.62 5.34 -25.58
C VAL A 436 35.37 5.35 -24.70
N LEU A 437 34.56 6.39 -24.75
CA LEU A 437 33.29 6.46 -24.03
C LEU A 437 32.32 5.37 -24.49
N GLU A 438 32.19 5.15 -25.79
CA GLU A 438 31.35 4.10 -26.35
C GLU A 438 31.82 2.71 -25.90
N LEU A 439 33.12 2.45 -25.89
CA LEU A 439 33.68 1.20 -25.42
C LEU A 439 33.42 0.96 -23.93
N GLU A 440 33.62 1.99 -23.10
CA GLU A 440 33.38 1.93 -21.65
C GLU A 440 31.92 1.64 -21.32
N LEU A 441 30.99 2.38 -21.95
CA LEU A 441 29.56 2.18 -21.76
C LEU A 441 29.09 0.80 -22.27
N ASN A 442 29.63 0.33 -23.41
CA ASN A 442 29.32 -1.02 -23.91
C ASN A 442 29.92 -2.12 -23.02
N THR A 443 31.10 -1.90 -22.45
CA THR A 443 31.67 -2.84 -21.47
C THR A 443 30.80 -2.94 -20.24
N TRP A 444 30.30 -1.81 -19.74
CA TRP A 444 29.39 -1.79 -18.59
C TRP A 444 28.05 -2.46 -18.91
N ILE A 445 27.37 -2.15 -20.02
CA ILE A 445 26.05 -2.72 -20.32
C ILE A 445 26.15 -4.23 -20.56
N ARG A 446 27.26 -4.74 -21.09
CA ARG A 446 27.50 -6.16 -21.27
C ARG A 446 27.58 -6.93 -19.95
N THR A 447 27.91 -6.30 -18.84
CA THR A 447 27.84 -6.93 -17.52
C THR A 447 26.42 -7.28 -17.11
N LEU A 448 25.41 -6.69 -17.75
CA LEU A 448 23.99 -6.91 -17.51
C LEU A 448 23.37 -7.93 -18.48
N VAL A 449 24.15 -8.38 -19.46
CA VAL A 449 23.69 -9.27 -20.52
C VAL A 449 24.07 -10.70 -20.20
N THR A 450 23.14 -11.62 -20.40
CA THR A 450 23.38 -13.06 -20.34
C THR A 450 23.51 -13.65 -21.75
N GLU A 451 24.66 -14.26 -22.06
CA GLU A 451 24.92 -14.92 -23.35
C GLU A 451 24.31 -16.32 -23.43
N MET A 452 23.79 -16.88 -22.35
CA MET A 452 23.15 -18.20 -22.34
C MET A 452 21.83 -18.19 -23.10
N THR A 453 21.61 -19.27 -23.87
CA THR A 453 20.40 -19.40 -24.70
C THR A 453 19.15 -19.63 -23.86
N ASP A 454 19.29 -20.31 -22.72
CA ASP A 454 18.22 -20.63 -21.78
C ASP A 454 18.74 -20.48 -20.33
N PRO A 455 18.89 -19.26 -19.84
CA PRO A 455 19.34 -19.01 -18.49
C PRO A 455 18.24 -19.34 -17.48
N GLY A 456 18.61 -19.92 -16.35
CA GLY A 456 17.67 -20.14 -15.24
C GLY A 456 17.11 -18.81 -14.70
N ASP A 457 15.96 -18.88 -14.01
CA ASP A 457 15.23 -17.70 -13.52
C ASP A 457 16.06 -16.75 -12.65
N GLU A 458 16.95 -17.29 -11.81
CA GLU A 458 17.84 -16.52 -10.95
C GLU A 458 18.89 -15.74 -11.75
N LEU A 459 19.43 -16.36 -12.82
CA LEU A 459 20.39 -15.69 -13.69
C LEU A 459 19.70 -14.63 -14.56
N GLN A 460 18.49 -14.90 -15.04
CA GLN A 460 17.68 -13.89 -15.75
C GLN A 460 17.34 -12.68 -14.87
N ALA A 461 17.10 -12.92 -13.59
CA ALA A 461 16.78 -11.86 -12.64
C ALA A 461 17.98 -10.96 -12.31
N SER A 462 19.17 -11.55 -12.20
CA SER A 462 20.43 -10.82 -11.91
C SER A 462 21.04 -10.16 -13.16
N HIS A 463 20.85 -10.78 -14.35
CA HIS A 463 21.29 -10.26 -15.64
C HIS A 463 20.06 -10.07 -16.56
N PRO A 464 19.35 -8.95 -16.40
CA PRO A 464 18.01 -8.79 -16.96
C PRO A 464 17.98 -8.56 -18.47
N LEU A 465 19.13 -8.40 -19.12
CA LEU A 465 19.22 -8.16 -20.55
C LEU A 465 19.65 -9.43 -21.31
N ARG A 466 18.96 -9.67 -22.43
CA ARG A 466 19.37 -10.65 -23.43
C ARG A 466 20.42 -10.07 -24.38
N ASP A 467 20.30 -8.76 -24.69
CA ASP A 467 21.26 -8.04 -25.51
C ASP A 467 21.24 -6.57 -25.11
N GLY A 468 22.37 -5.90 -25.27
CA GLY A 468 22.51 -4.48 -24.94
C GLY A 468 23.63 -3.82 -25.73
N LYS A 469 23.33 -2.64 -26.28
CA LYS A 469 24.27 -1.85 -27.04
C LYS A 469 24.09 -0.38 -26.74
N VAL A 470 25.19 0.31 -26.55
CA VAL A 470 25.23 1.76 -26.41
C VAL A 470 25.92 2.36 -27.64
N ILE A 471 25.35 3.37 -28.22
CA ILE A 471 25.92 4.14 -29.32
C ILE A 471 26.11 5.57 -28.84
N VAL A 472 27.31 6.12 -29.03
CA VAL A 472 27.65 7.49 -28.70
C VAL A 472 27.81 8.27 -29.99
N GLU A 473 27.05 9.35 -30.14
CA GLU A 473 27.05 10.22 -31.31
C GLU A 473 27.53 11.62 -30.95
N ASP A 474 28.32 12.23 -31.81
CA ASP A 474 28.71 13.62 -31.68
C ASP A 474 27.50 14.53 -31.98
N ILE A 475 27.37 15.64 -31.26
CA ILE A 475 26.37 16.67 -31.54
C ILE A 475 27.06 17.73 -32.40
N GLU A 476 26.64 17.83 -33.67
CA GLU A 476 27.28 18.68 -34.68
C GLU A 476 27.30 20.17 -34.28
N ASP A 477 26.26 20.64 -33.59
CA ASP A 477 26.14 22.04 -33.15
C ASP A 477 26.93 22.41 -31.88
N ASN A 478 27.38 21.40 -31.11
CA ASN A 478 28.06 21.60 -29.82
C ASN A 478 29.27 20.66 -29.68
N PRO A 479 30.47 21.06 -30.13
CA PRO A 479 31.68 20.26 -29.99
C PRO A 479 31.98 19.93 -28.52
N GLY A 480 32.23 18.66 -28.22
CA GLY A 480 32.45 18.14 -26.86
C GLY A 480 31.21 17.66 -26.13
N PHE A 481 30.03 17.77 -26.75
CA PHE A 481 28.81 17.14 -26.25
C PHE A 481 28.48 15.88 -27.05
N PHE A 482 28.12 14.83 -26.33
CA PHE A 482 27.79 13.55 -26.91
C PHE A 482 26.31 13.19 -26.65
N ARG A 483 25.68 12.60 -27.63
CA ARG A 483 24.36 11.97 -27.49
C ARG A 483 24.52 10.47 -27.29
N VAL A 484 23.99 9.95 -26.19
CA VAL A 484 24.03 8.52 -25.89
C VAL A 484 22.69 7.89 -26.23
N ARG A 485 22.70 6.85 -27.10
CA ARG A 485 21.55 6.03 -27.42
C ARG A 485 21.77 4.63 -26.85
N VAL A 486 20.79 4.14 -26.13
CA VAL A 486 20.83 2.81 -25.51
C VAL A 486 19.83 1.91 -26.19
N PHE A 487 20.28 0.76 -26.66
CA PHE A 487 19.47 -0.33 -27.15
C PHE A 487 19.57 -1.45 -26.12
N ALA A 488 18.46 -1.80 -25.48
CA ALA A 488 18.38 -2.84 -24.49
C ALA A 488 17.27 -3.82 -24.86
N VAL A 489 17.60 -5.08 -24.92
CA VAL A 489 16.64 -6.16 -25.17
C VAL A 489 16.52 -6.97 -23.89
N PRO A 490 15.43 -6.82 -23.12
CA PRO A 490 15.22 -7.59 -21.90
C PRO A 490 14.84 -9.03 -22.20
N HIS A 491 14.95 -9.91 -21.19
CA HIS A 491 14.35 -11.23 -21.24
C HIS A 491 12.83 -11.13 -21.22
N PHE A 492 12.17 -11.92 -22.06
CA PHE A 492 10.71 -11.96 -22.10
C PHE A 492 10.16 -12.73 -20.90
N GLN A 493 9.15 -12.16 -20.24
CA GLN A 493 8.37 -12.83 -19.22
C GLN A 493 7.07 -13.37 -19.85
N ILE A 494 6.66 -14.57 -19.46
CA ILE A 494 5.38 -15.15 -19.88
C ILE A 494 4.23 -14.29 -19.30
N GLU A 495 3.31 -13.84 -20.16
CA GLU A 495 2.18 -13.03 -19.76
C GLU A 495 0.89 -13.81 -19.54
N GLY A 496 0.78 -14.96 -20.20
CA GLY A 496 -0.35 -15.89 -20.08
C GLY A 496 -0.15 -17.08 -20.98
N MET A 497 -0.83 -18.16 -20.69
CA MET A 497 -0.88 -19.36 -21.53
C MET A 497 -2.34 -19.67 -21.84
N ASP A 498 -2.67 -19.76 -23.14
CA ASP A 498 -3.96 -20.27 -23.59
C ASP A 498 -3.86 -21.77 -23.78
N VAL A 499 -4.56 -22.54 -22.95
CA VAL A 499 -4.53 -24.00 -23.00
C VAL A 499 -5.78 -24.53 -23.72
N ASN A 500 -5.62 -24.84 -24.99
CA ASN A 500 -6.65 -25.51 -25.77
C ASN A 500 -6.62 -27.02 -25.51
N LEU A 501 -7.49 -27.50 -24.67
CA LEU A 501 -7.67 -28.94 -24.42
C LEU A 501 -8.63 -29.54 -25.46
N SER A 502 -8.11 -30.22 -26.47
CA SER A 502 -8.91 -31.02 -27.39
C SER A 502 -8.95 -32.48 -26.90
N LEU A 503 -10.09 -32.91 -26.38
CA LEU A 503 -10.33 -34.29 -25.98
C LEU A 503 -10.76 -35.09 -27.23
N VAL A 504 -9.81 -35.80 -27.86
CA VAL A 504 -10.13 -36.73 -28.93
C VAL A 504 -10.55 -38.08 -28.32
N SER A 505 -11.86 -38.27 -28.13
CA SER A 505 -12.38 -39.54 -27.75
C SER A 505 -12.47 -40.47 -28.97
N GLN A 506 -11.55 -41.42 -29.07
CA GLN A 506 -11.71 -42.54 -30.00
C GLN A 506 -12.73 -43.51 -29.42
N MET A 507 -13.92 -43.55 -29.97
CA MET A 507 -14.84 -44.67 -29.71
C MET A 507 -14.22 -45.96 -30.25
N PRO A 508 -14.14 -47.03 -29.42
CA PRO A 508 -13.69 -48.31 -29.94
C PRO A 508 -14.73 -48.78 -30.99
N LYS A 509 -14.22 -49.07 -32.20
CA LYS A 509 -15.04 -49.70 -33.24
C LYS A 509 -15.54 -51.05 -32.69
N ALA A 510 -16.85 -51.24 -32.58
CA ALA A 510 -17.43 -52.53 -32.35
C ALA A 510 -16.93 -53.49 -33.42
N LYS A 511 -16.27 -54.58 -33.00
CA LYS A 511 -15.96 -55.67 -33.90
C LYS A 511 -17.26 -56.32 -34.34
N ALA A 512 -17.53 -56.33 -35.64
CA ALA A 512 -18.55 -57.15 -36.26
C ALA A 512 -18.26 -58.60 -36.14
#